data_5d56f6715e72ed288ece5541feda152d
#
_entry.id   5d56f6715e72ed288ece5541feda152d
#
_cell.length_a   1.000
_cell.length_b   1.000
_cell.length_c   1.000
_cell.angle_alpha   90.00
_cell.angle_beta   90.00
_cell.angle_gamma   90.00
#
_symmetry.space_group_name_H-M   'P 1'
#
loop_
_entity.id
_entity.type
_entity.pdbx_description
1 polymer ?
#
loop_
_entity_poly.entity_id
_entity_poly.type
_entity_poly.pdbx_seq_one_letter_code
_entity_poly.pdbx_strand_id
1 'polypeptide(L)'
;MKGAAPILAYLAVGIGLFQFHSAWGALLAFHLAIVLSLWFAKPDLPISILFRSNSIKWIVTSILICGSSGITLYFFWSYFGFANDLPTQVESLGLNAFTWPAFITYFFLVNPFIEEYFWRGYLGNRTKGLFIYDFIYGVFHALILINKVRTGSIVYGLVVLTLAGWFWRQISREDHGLFAAVLGHMMADFTILMAIYRSL
;
A
#
# COMPACT_ATOMS: atom_id res chain seq x y z
N MET A 1 21.85 5.15 3.71
CA MET A 1 21.03 3.97 3.39
C MET A 1 19.52 4.28 3.37
N LYS A 2 18.95 5.05 4.32
CA LYS A 2 17.50 5.37 4.32
C LYS A 2 16.99 5.98 3.01
N GLY A 3 17.74 6.88 2.36
CA GLY A 3 17.32 7.52 1.11
C GLY A 3 17.30 6.60 -0.12
N ALA A 4 18.12 5.55 -0.14
CA ALA A 4 18.17 4.63 -1.28
C ALA A 4 17.13 3.49 -1.19
N ALA A 5 16.68 3.15 0.01
CA ALA A 5 15.76 2.04 0.22
C ALA A 5 14.42 2.16 -0.55
N PRO A 6 13.74 3.34 -0.58
CA PRO A 6 12.56 3.51 -1.42
C PRO A 6 12.82 3.35 -2.91
N ILE A 7 14.00 3.75 -3.39
CA ILE A 7 14.36 3.65 -4.82
C ILE A 7 14.38 2.19 -5.27
N LEU A 8 14.95 1.30 -4.46
CA LEU A 8 14.97 -0.14 -4.76
C LEU A 8 13.53 -0.70 -4.84
N ALA A 9 12.66 -0.30 -3.91
CA ALA A 9 11.26 -0.71 -3.92
C ALA A 9 10.54 -0.22 -5.19
N TYR A 10 10.74 1.04 -5.60
CA TYR A 10 10.19 1.60 -6.84
C TYR A 10 10.67 0.86 -8.08
N LEU A 11 11.99 0.63 -8.17
CA LEU A 11 12.57 -0.10 -9.30
C LEU A 11 12.01 -1.52 -9.40
N ALA A 12 11.87 -2.22 -8.28
CA ALA A 12 11.32 -3.57 -8.24
C ALA A 12 9.89 -3.62 -8.81
N VAL A 13 9.02 -2.69 -8.40
CA VAL A 13 7.65 -2.60 -8.93
C VAL A 13 7.65 -2.19 -10.40
N GLY A 14 8.43 -1.17 -10.78
CA GLY A 14 8.52 -0.72 -12.16
C GLY A 14 8.96 -1.85 -13.10
N ILE A 15 10.00 -2.58 -12.74
CA ILE A 15 10.49 -3.74 -13.52
C ILE A 15 9.41 -4.84 -13.58
N GLY A 16 8.79 -5.16 -12.44
CA GLY A 16 7.75 -6.19 -12.38
C GLY A 16 6.54 -5.88 -13.25
N LEU A 17 6.05 -4.63 -13.21
CA LEU A 17 4.86 -4.21 -13.98
C LEU A 17 5.16 -3.96 -15.46
N PHE A 18 6.24 -3.26 -15.78
CA PHE A 18 6.46 -2.75 -17.14
C PHE A 18 7.40 -3.63 -17.98
N GLN A 19 8.30 -4.39 -17.36
CA GLN A 19 9.20 -5.29 -18.06
C GLN A 19 8.71 -6.74 -18.06
N PHE A 20 8.27 -7.23 -16.91
CA PHE A 20 7.82 -8.62 -16.77
C PHE A 20 6.30 -8.79 -16.93
N HIS A 21 5.53 -7.70 -17.00
CA HIS A 21 4.07 -7.74 -17.08
C HIS A 21 3.44 -8.70 -16.06
N SER A 22 3.88 -8.61 -14.81
CA SER A 22 3.44 -9.52 -13.75
C SER A 22 3.11 -8.79 -12.46
N ALA A 23 1.85 -8.85 -12.03
CA ALA A 23 1.42 -8.30 -10.75
C ALA A 23 2.09 -9.05 -9.58
N TRP A 24 2.14 -10.38 -9.64
CA TRP A 24 2.85 -11.19 -8.66
C TRP A 24 4.36 -10.90 -8.66
N GLY A 25 4.96 -10.81 -9.84
CA GLY A 25 6.38 -10.45 -9.96
C GLY A 25 6.70 -9.10 -9.35
N ALA A 26 5.87 -8.10 -9.60
CA ALA A 26 6.01 -6.77 -9.01
C ALA A 26 5.89 -6.80 -7.47
N LEU A 27 4.87 -7.48 -6.94
CA LEU A 27 4.62 -7.57 -5.50
C LEU A 27 5.75 -8.30 -4.77
N LEU A 28 6.15 -9.48 -5.26
CA LEU A 28 7.20 -10.27 -4.62
C LEU A 28 8.59 -9.61 -4.73
N ALA A 29 8.90 -8.98 -5.87
CA ALA A 29 10.14 -8.22 -6.02
C ALA A 29 10.16 -6.99 -5.11
N PHE A 30 9.02 -6.30 -4.93
CA PHE A 30 8.86 -5.21 -3.98
C PHE A 30 9.14 -5.66 -2.54
N HIS A 31 8.53 -6.77 -2.11
CA HIS A 31 8.78 -7.33 -0.78
C HIS A 31 10.24 -7.72 -0.60
N LEU A 32 10.83 -8.36 -1.60
CA LEU A 32 12.25 -8.73 -1.56
C LEU A 32 13.15 -7.48 -1.43
N ALA A 33 12.89 -6.43 -2.20
CA ALA A 33 13.65 -5.17 -2.14
C ALA A 33 13.57 -4.53 -0.75
N ILE A 34 12.38 -4.53 -0.13
CA ILE A 34 12.19 -4.05 1.24
C ILE A 34 12.96 -4.92 2.24
N VAL A 35 12.78 -6.24 2.18
CA VAL A 35 13.44 -7.17 3.12
C VAL A 35 14.96 -7.05 3.02
N LEU A 36 15.52 -7.00 1.82
CA LEU A 36 16.95 -6.78 1.62
C LEU A 36 17.40 -5.42 2.17
N SER A 37 16.63 -4.35 1.92
CA SER A 37 16.93 -3.03 2.46
C SER A 37 16.97 -3.03 3.99
N LEU A 38 16.02 -3.70 4.64
CA LEU A 38 15.96 -3.86 6.09
C LEU A 38 17.09 -4.76 6.63
N TRP A 39 17.41 -5.82 5.91
CA TRP A 39 18.51 -6.73 6.26
C TRP A 39 19.85 -5.99 6.31
N PHE A 40 20.14 -5.17 5.31
CA PHE A 40 21.38 -4.37 5.29
C PHE A 40 21.34 -3.18 6.24
N ALA A 41 20.17 -2.58 6.46
CA ALA A 41 20.03 -1.41 7.34
C ALA A 41 20.07 -1.79 8.83
N LYS A 42 19.65 -3.00 9.18
CA LYS A 42 19.56 -3.51 10.57
C LYS A 42 18.91 -2.48 11.51
N PRO A 43 17.65 -2.05 11.24
CA PRO A 43 17.03 -1.05 12.08
C PRO A 43 16.92 -1.53 13.53
N ASP A 44 17.20 -0.63 14.47
CA ASP A 44 17.02 -0.89 15.90
C ASP A 44 15.53 -0.76 16.27
N LEU A 45 14.72 -1.65 15.70
CA LEU A 45 13.28 -1.72 15.90
C LEU A 45 12.86 -3.20 15.94
N PRO A 46 12.30 -3.69 17.05
CA PRO A 46 11.91 -5.08 17.14
C PRO A 46 10.69 -5.39 16.24
N ILE A 47 10.69 -6.55 15.60
CA ILE A 47 9.56 -6.99 14.74
C ILE A 47 8.26 -7.09 15.55
N SER A 48 8.31 -7.34 16.85
CA SER A 48 7.15 -7.38 17.74
C SER A 48 6.35 -6.07 17.77
N ILE A 49 6.93 -4.94 17.32
CA ILE A 49 6.21 -3.66 17.18
C ILE A 49 5.01 -3.75 16.22
N LEU A 50 5.07 -4.65 15.24
CA LEU A 50 3.99 -4.91 14.28
C LEU A 50 2.73 -5.46 14.94
N PHE A 51 2.86 -6.12 16.08
CA PHE A 51 1.76 -6.74 16.82
C PHE A 51 1.40 -5.95 18.08
N ARG A 52 2.03 -4.79 18.29
CA ARG A 52 1.78 -3.94 19.45
C ARG A 52 0.77 -2.87 19.12
N SER A 53 -0.27 -2.76 19.97
CA SER A 53 -1.18 -1.61 20.07
C SER A 53 -1.52 -1.42 21.54
N ASN A 54 -1.62 -0.16 21.96
CA ASN A 54 -1.99 0.19 23.33
C ASN A 54 -3.44 0.70 23.42
N SER A 55 -4.14 0.84 22.29
CA SER A 55 -5.49 1.41 22.27
C SER A 55 -6.38 0.80 21.20
N ILE A 56 -7.43 0.12 21.65
CA ILE A 56 -8.50 -0.40 20.80
C ILE A 56 -9.16 0.71 19.95
N LYS A 57 -9.20 1.95 20.45
CA LYS A 57 -9.71 3.10 19.73
C LYS A 57 -8.96 3.29 18.41
N TRP A 58 -7.64 3.21 18.41
CA TRP A 58 -6.84 3.40 17.21
C TRP A 58 -7.01 2.25 16.22
N ILE A 59 -7.17 1.02 16.71
CA ILE A 59 -7.50 -0.15 15.89
C ILE A 59 -8.83 0.08 15.17
N VAL A 60 -9.90 0.36 15.92
CA VAL A 60 -11.24 0.54 15.37
C VAL A 60 -11.28 1.73 14.39
N THR A 61 -10.68 2.87 14.76
CA THR A 61 -10.64 4.07 13.93
C THR A 61 -9.91 3.77 12.60
N SER A 62 -8.76 3.11 12.65
CA SER A 62 -7.97 2.76 11.46
C SER A 62 -8.74 1.82 10.53
N ILE A 63 -9.35 0.76 11.08
CA ILE A 63 -10.16 -0.20 10.32
C ILE A 63 -11.34 0.49 9.63
N LEU A 64 -12.11 1.31 10.36
CA LEU A 64 -13.31 1.95 9.81
C LEU A 64 -12.97 2.98 8.73
N ILE A 65 -12.01 3.87 9.00
CA ILE A 65 -11.60 4.90 8.03
C ILE A 65 -11.01 4.25 6.78
N CYS A 66 -10.06 3.34 6.93
CA CYS A 66 -9.36 2.76 5.80
C CYS A 66 -10.23 1.73 5.05
N GLY A 67 -11.05 0.96 5.76
CA GLY A 67 -12.00 0.03 5.15
C GLY A 67 -13.08 0.71 4.31
N SER A 68 -13.41 1.99 4.59
CA SER A 68 -14.34 2.77 3.74
C SER A 68 -13.77 3.09 2.35
N SER A 69 -12.46 2.96 2.13
CA SER A 69 -11.80 3.31 0.86
C SER A 69 -12.32 2.50 -0.31
N GLY A 70 -12.40 1.18 -0.17
CA GLY A 70 -12.93 0.32 -1.22
C GLY A 70 -14.42 0.49 -1.45
N ILE A 71 -15.18 0.75 -0.39
CA ILE A 71 -16.61 1.08 -0.48
C ILE A 71 -16.79 2.34 -1.31
N THR A 72 -16.03 3.38 -1.00
CA THR A 72 -16.03 4.64 -1.77
C THR A 72 -15.63 4.39 -3.22
N LEU A 73 -14.55 3.63 -3.46
CA LEU A 73 -14.11 3.28 -4.79
C LEU A 73 -15.21 2.57 -5.61
N TYR A 74 -15.90 1.61 -5.01
CA TYR A 74 -16.96 0.84 -5.66
C TYR A 74 -18.16 1.72 -6.07
N PHE A 75 -18.66 2.52 -5.15
CA PHE A 75 -19.82 3.38 -5.43
C PHE A 75 -19.50 4.54 -6.39
N PHE A 76 -18.27 5.02 -6.38
CA PHE A 76 -17.83 6.13 -7.24
C PHE A 76 -16.96 5.67 -8.42
N TRP A 77 -17.05 4.40 -8.81
CA TRP A 77 -16.22 3.79 -9.85
C TRP A 77 -16.16 4.62 -11.14
N SER A 78 -17.31 5.06 -11.65
CA SER A 78 -17.41 5.85 -12.88
C SER A 78 -16.69 7.21 -12.81
N TYR A 79 -16.55 7.78 -11.61
CA TYR A 79 -15.88 9.07 -11.44
C TYR A 79 -14.35 8.96 -11.49
N PHE A 80 -13.80 7.78 -11.27
CA PHE A 80 -12.34 7.59 -11.32
C PHE A 80 -11.81 7.50 -12.75
N GLY A 81 -12.67 7.31 -13.76
CA GLY A 81 -12.27 7.26 -15.17
C GLY A 81 -11.26 6.16 -15.42
N PHE A 82 -11.60 4.94 -15.02
CA PHE A 82 -10.82 3.75 -15.35
C PHE A 82 -10.78 3.53 -16.85
N ALA A 83 -9.66 3.01 -17.36
CA ALA A 83 -9.48 2.66 -18.74
C ALA A 83 -10.54 1.61 -19.19
N ASN A 84 -11.09 1.77 -20.39
CA ASN A 84 -12.08 0.83 -20.92
C ASN A 84 -11.55 -0.60 -21.10
N ASP A 85 -10.24 -0.73 -21.30
CA ASP A 85 -9.52 -1.99 -21.45
C ASP A 85 -8.87 -2.47 -20.14
N LEU A 86 -9.25 -1.89 -18.99
CA LEU A 86 -8.71 -2.27 -17.67
C LEU A 86 -8.78 -3.78 -17.41
N PRO A 87 -9.88 -4.51 -17.74
CA PRO A 87 -9.91 -5.96 -17.55
C PRO A 87 -8.79 -6.68 -18.31
N THR A 88 -8.58 -6.31 -19.58
CA THR A 88 -7.50 -6.87 -20.42
C THR A 88 -6.12 -6.52 -19.87
N GLN A 89 -5.93 -5.29 -19.40
CA GLN A 89 -4.67 -4.87 -18.80
C GLN A 89 -4.36 -5.67 -17.52
N VAL A 90 -5.35 -5.90 -16.69
CA VAL A 90 -5.22 -6.66 -15.44
C VAL A 90 -4.93 -8.14 -15.73
N GLU A 91 -5.62 -8.72 -16.72
CA GLU A 91 -5.39 -10.09 -17.16
C GLU A 91 -3.97 -10.26 -17.75
N SER A 92 -3.49 -9.29 -18.52
CA SER A 92 -2.12 -9.29 -19.07
C SER A 92 -1.04 -9.24 -17.99
N LEU A 93 -1.37 -8.78 -16.78
CA LEU A 93 -0.49 -8.82 -15.60
C LEU A 93 -0.57 -10.16 -14.84
N GLY A 94 -1.30 -11.15 -15.37
CA GLY A 94 -1.46 -12.48 -14.78
C GLY A 94 -2.54 -12.57 -13.71
N LEU A 95 -3.43 -11.57 -13.60
CA LEU A 95 -4.57 -11.58 -12.67
C LEU A 95 -5.84 -12.00 -13.40
N ASN A 96 -6.17 -13.28 -13.34
CA ASN A 96 -7.37 -13.88 -13.91
C ASN A 96 -8.25 -14.49 -12.81
N ALA A 97 -9.39 -15.07 -13.17
CA ALA A 97 -10.35 -15.62 -12.20
C ALA A 97 -9.74 -16.62 -11.19
N PHE A 98 -8.67 -17.33 -11.56
CA PHE A 98 -8.00 -18.30 -10.69
C PHE A 98 -6.95 -17.66 -9.78
N THR A 99 -6.24 -16.65 -10.27
CA THR A 99 -5.12 -16.02 -9.55
C THR A 99 -5.55 -14.87 -8.65
N TRP A 100 -6.65 -14.18 -8.95
CA TRP A 100 -7.16 -13.07 -8.17
C TRP A 100 -7.40 -13.40 -6.69
N PRO A 101 -8.09 -14.50 -6.32
CA PRO A 101 -8.35 -14.78 -4.91
C PRO A 101 -7.05 -14.95 -4.10
N ALA A 102 -6.07 -15.67 -4.68
CA ALA A 102 -4.78 -15.84 -4.04
C ALA A 102 -4.00 -14.51 -3.93
N PHE A 103 -4.04 -13.68 -4.99
CA PHE A 103 -3.40 -12.37 -4.99
C PHE A 103 -4.00 -11.45 -3.92
N ILE A 104 -5.32 -11.32 -3.86
CA ILE A 104 -6.01 -10.53 -2.84
C ILE A 104 -5.63 -11.04 -1.45
N THR A 105 -5.71 -12.36 -1.22
CA THR A 105 -5.41 -12.96 0.09
C THR A 105 -3.99 -12.66 0.54
N TYR A 106 -3.01 -12.89 -0.33
CA TYR A 106 -1.62 -12.59 -0.01
C TYR A 106 -1.41 -11.09 0.20
N PHE A 107 -1.97 -10.26 -0.68
CA PHE A 107 -1.78 -8.81 -0.64
C PHE A 107 -2.28 -8.24 0.69
N PHE A 108 -3.53 -8.48 1.08
CA PHE A 108 -4.07 -7.89 2.31
C PHE A 108 -3.51 -8.53 3.60
N LEU A 109 -3.08 -9.81 3.57
CA LEU A 109 -2.56 -10.47 4.76
C LEU A 109 -1.06 -10.24 4.99
N VAL A 110 -0.27 -10.06 3.94
CA VAL A 110 1.19 -10.01 4.03
C VAL A 110 1.76 -8.61 3.78
N ASN A 111 1.27 -7.94 2.72
CA ASN A 111 1.80 -6.64 2.31
C ASN A 111 1.78 -5.58 3.42
N PRO A 112 0.70 -5.42 4.22
CA PRO A 112 0.65 -4.38 5.25
C PRO A 112 1.70 -4.56 6.35
N PHE A 113 2.05 -5.78 6.71
CA PHE A 113 3.11 -6.01 7.70
C PHE A 113 4.47 -5.55 7.19
N ILE A 114 4.80 -5.88 5.94
CA ILE A 114 6.07 -5.51 5.31
C ILE A 114 6.13 -4.00 5.11
N GLU A 115 5.05 -3.41 4.57
CA GLU A 115 4.99 -1.98 4.30
C GLU A 115 4.97 -1.14 5.57
N GLU A 116 4.17 -1.47 6.59
CA GLU A 116 4.12 -0.68 7.80
C GLU A 116 5.44 -0.73 8.57
N TYR A 117 6.10 -1.88 8.62
CA TYR A 117 7.43 -1.97 9.21
C TYR A 117 8.44 -1.11 8.45
N PHE A 118 8.38 -1.08 7.11
CA PHE A 118 9.28 -0.30 6.27
C PHE A 118 9.00 1.20 6.34
N TRP A 119 7.75 1.62 6.02
CA TRP A 119 7.41 3.03 5.87
C TRP A 119 7.26 3.74 7.21
N ARG A 120 6.61 3.14 8.20
CA ARG A 120 6.32 3.76 9.51
C ARG A 120 7.33 3.36 10.57
N GLY A 121 7.82 2.13 10.50
CA GLY A 121 8.87 1.64 11.39
C GLY A 121 10.24 2.20 11.03
N TYR A 122 10.82 1.73 9.92
CA TYR A 122 12.21 2.04 9.56
C TYR A 122 12.39 3.47 9.00
N LEU A 123 11.54 3.90 8.06
CA LEU A 123 11.65 5.22 7.42
C LEU A 123 10.90 6.32 8.17
N GLY A 124 9.92 5.95 9.00
CA GLY A 124 9.07 6.88 9.73
C GLY A 124 9.82 7.76 10.72
N ASN A 125 9.13 8.79 11.18
CA ASN A 125 9.57 9.68 12.25
C ASN A 125 8.41 10.07 13.19
N ARG A 126 8.71 10.86 14.21
CA ARG A 126 7.71 11.28 15.24
C ARG A 126 7.13 12.67 15.01
N THR A 127 7.32 13.30 13.85
CA THR A 127 6.77 14.62 13.54
C THR A 127 5.24 14.59 13.42
N LYS A 128 4.57 15.68 13.83
CA LYS A 128 3.10 15.81 13.72
C LYS A 128 2.66 16.18 12.29
N GLY A 129 3.45 16.99 11.60
CA GLY A 129 3.17 17.41 10.23
C GLY A 129 3.44 16.31 9.19
N LEU A 130 3.17 16.62 7.93
CA LEU A 130 3.56 15.77 6.81
C LEU A 130 5.09 15.58 6.77
N PHE A 131 5.51 14.42 6.36
CA PHE A 131 6.91 14.06 6.24
C PHE A 131 7.20 13.50 4.85
N ILE A 132 8.42 13.69 4.37
CA ILE A 132 8.79 13.33 2.99
C ILE A 132 8.44 11.88 2.63
N TYR A 133 8.59 10.94 3.55
CA TYR A 133 8.25 9.53 3.28
C TYR A 133 6.74 9.25 3.24
N ASP A 134 5.88 10.11 3.79
CA ASP A 134 4.42 10.03 3.58
C ASP A 134 4.10 10.33 2.10
N PHE A 135 4.78 11.32 1.51
CA PHE A 135 4.65 11.66 0.10
C PHE A 135 5.27 10.60 -0.80
N ILE A 136 6.49 10.14 -0.49
CA ILE A 136 7.15 9.07 -1.26
C ILE A 136 6.26 7.82 -1.26
N TYR A 137 5.66 7.43 -0.14
CA TYR A 137 4.68 6.34 -0.08
C TYR A 137 3.51 6.56 -1.05
N GLY A 138 2.94 7.77 -1.09
CA GLY A 138 1.85 8.09 -2.02
C GLY A 138 2.29 7.97 -3.49
N VAL A 139 3.44 8.55 -3.85
CA VAL A 139 3.98 8.56 -5.23
C VAL A 139 4.26 7.16 -5.75
N PHE A 140 4.67 6.24 -4.91
CA PHE A 140 4.88 4.83 -5.26
C PHE A 140 3.65 4.22 -5.97
N HIS A 141 2.45 4.51 -5.48
CA HIS A 141 1.22 3.97 -6.05
C HIS A 141 0.87 4.56 -7.43
N ALA A 142 1.46 5.72 -7.80
CA ALA A 142 1.27 6.25 -9.15
C ALA A 142 1.76 5.28 -10.23
N LEU A 143 2.83 4.52 -9.97
CA LEU A 143 3.33 3.49 -10.90
C LEU A 143 2.26 2.45 -11.25
N ILE A 144 1.43 2.10 -10.27
CA ILE A 144 0.35 1.12 -10.45
C ILE A 144 -0.82 1.72 -11.22
N LEU A 145 -1.07 3.03 -11.06
CA LEU A 145 -2.21 3.75 -11.64
C LEU A 145 -1.98 4.24 -13.07
N ILE A 146 -0.72 4.33 -13.52
CA ILE A 146 -0.37 4.80 -14.88
C ILE A 146 -1.11 3.93 -15.91
N ASN A 147 -1.74 4.60 -16.87
CA ASN A 147 -2.55 4.02 -17.96
C ASN A 147 -3.80 3.25 -17.53
N LYS A 148 -4.10 3.18 -16.23
CA LYS A 148 -5.29 2.47 -15.71
C LYS A 148 -6.42 3.40 -15.32
N VAL A 149 -6.10 4.65 -14.99
CA VAL A 149 -7.08 5.68 -14.62
C VAL A 149 -6.70 7.02 -15.25
N ARG A 150 -7.66 7.94 -15.34
CA ARG A 150 -7.38 9.31 -15.83
C ARG A 150 -6.40 10.05 -14.92
N THR A 151 -5.65 11.00 -15.48
CA THR A 151 -4.61 11.77 -14.74
C THR A 151 -5.14 12.43 -13.47
N GLY A 152 -6.36 12.99 -13.50
CA GLY A 152 -6.98 13.60 -12.30
C GLY A 152 -7.14 12.59 -11.15
N SER A 153 -7.45 11.33 -11.47
CA SER A 153 -7.57 10.26 -10.47
C SER A 153 -6.20 9.81 -9.94
N ILE A 154 -5.15 9.88 -10.75
CA ILE A 154 -3.77 9.67 -10.25
C ILE A 154 -3.44 10.74 -9.20
N VAL A 155 -3.67 12.02 -9.51
CA VAL A 155 -3.40 13.13 -8.58
C VAL A 155 -4.22 12.98 -7.30
N TYR A 156 -5.52 12.65 -7.42
CA TYR A 156 -6.37 12.37 -6.26
C TYR A 156 -5.82 11.22 -5.42
N GLY A 157 -5.46 10.11 -6.07
CA GLY A 157 -4.85 8.95 -5.41
C GLY A 157 -3.57 9.30 -4.66
N LEU A 158 -2.68 10.11 -5.28
CA LEU A 158 -1.46 10.59 -4.62
C LEU A 158 -1.76 11.38 -3.34
N VAL A 159 -2.74 12.28 -3.38
CA VAL A 159 -3.14 13.06 -2.21
C VAL A 159 -3.68 12.14 -1.12
N VAL A 160 -4.64 11.27 -1.46
CA VAL A 160 -5.26 10.35 -0.50
C VAL A 160 -4.22 9.42 0.14
N LEU A 161 -3.33 8.85 -0.66
CA LEU A 161 -2.30 7.94 -0.17
C LEU A 161 -1.23 8.64 0.66
N THR A 162 -0.88 9.89 0.31
CA THR A 162 0.00 10.71 1.15
C THR A 162 -0.64 10.97 2.52
N LEU A 163 -1.94 11.30 2.53
CA LEU A 163 -2.69 11.51 3.77
C LEU A 163 -2.86 10.19 4.57
N ALA A 164 -3.07 9.06 3.91
CA ALA A 164 -3.10 7.76 4.55
C ALA A 164 -1.74 7.42 5.19
N GLY A 165 -0.65 7.69 4.47
CA GLY A 165 0.71 7.55 4.99
C GLY A 165 0.96 8.36 6.26
N TRP A 166 0.58 9.62 6.22
CA TRP A 166 0.63 10.51 7.38
C TRP A 166 -0.27 10.00 8.52
N PHE A 167 -1.51 9.62 8.23
CA PHE A 167 -2.49 9.14 9.21
C PHE A 167 -1.98 7.91 9.97
N TRP A 168 -1.51 6.88 9.28
CA TRP A 168 -0.94 5.69 9.92
C TRP A 168 0.31 6.01 10.74
N ARG A 169 1.14 6.94 10.27
CA ARG A 169 2.29 7.39 11.05
C ARG A 169 1.87 8.14 12.32
N GLN A 170 0.79 8.96 12.28
CA GLN A 170 0.26 9.60 13.49
C GLN A 170 -0.34 8.57 14.45
N ILE A 171 -1.12 7.60 13.95
CA ILE A 171 -1.63 6.50 14.79
C ILE A 171 -0.46 5.78 15.46
N SER A 172 0.53 5.35 14.68
CA SER A 172 1.68 4.62 15.24
C SER A 172 2.46 5.43 16.28
N ARG A 173 2.52 6.75 16.10
CA ARG A 173 3.16 7.65 17.06
C ARG A 173 2.38 7.74 18.39
N GLU A 174 1.06 7.86 18.33
CA GLU A 174 0.19 7.99 19.51
C GLU A 174 -0.02 6.64 20.20
N ASP A 175 -0.13 5.56 19.44
CA ASP A 175 -0.38 4.21 19.95
C ASP A 175 0.90 3.49 20.39
N HIS A 176 2.07 4.04 20.08
CA HIS A 176 3.39 3.44 20.38
C HIS A 176 3.55 2.00 19.84
N GLY A 177 2.90 1.71 18.72
CA GLY A 177 2.90 0.43 18.03
C GLY A 177 2.48 0.58 16.56
N LEU A 178 2.64 -0.47 15.78
CA LEU A 178 2.27 -0.48 14.35
C LEU A 178 0.96 -1.26 14.09
N PHE A 179 0.44 -2.00 15.06
CA PHE A 179 -0.65 -2.94 14.82
C PHE A 179 -1.93 -2.27 14.32
N ALA A 180 -2.30 -1.11 14.89
CA ALA A 180 -3.47 -0.36 14.42
C ALA A 180 -3.31 0.14 12.97
N ALA A 181 -2.10 0.55 12.58
CA ALA A 181 -1.79 0.93 11.19
C ALA A 181 -1.85 -0.29 10.26
N VAL A 182 -1.26 -1.42 10.66
CA VAL A 182 -1.31 -2.69 9.92
C VAL A 182 -2.75 -3.11 9.64
N LEU A 183 -3.62 -3.12 10.66
CA LEU A 183 -5.01 -3.54 10.49
C LEU A 183 -5.81 -2.57 9.60
N GLY A 184 -5.57 -1.27 9.72
CA GLY A 184 -6.19 -0.29 8.82
C GLY A 184 -5.73 -0.46 7.38
N HIS A 185 -4.44 -0.69 7.16
CA HIS A 185 -3.87 -0.95 5.84
C HIS A 185 -4.42 -2.26 5.25
N MET A 186 -4.49 -3.33 6.04
CA MET A 186 -5.14 -4.59 5.62
C MET A 186 -6.56 -4.35 5.12
N MET A 187 -7.36 -3.55 5.84
CA MET A 187 -8.73 -3.26 5.44
C MET A 187 -8.80 -2.39 4.20
N ALA A 188 -7.90 -1.42 4.02
CA ALA A 188 -7.80 -0.65 2.78
C ALA A 188 -7.49 -1.56 1.59
N ASP A 189 -6.43 -2.37 1.69
CA ASP A 189 -6.01 -3.30 0.64
C ASP A 189 -7.13 -4.26 0.26
N PHE A 190 -7.73 -4.91 1.27
CA PHE A 190 -8.82 -5.84 1.04
C PHE A 190 -10.01 -5.20 0.33
N THR A 191 -10.50 -4.09 0.85
CA THR A 191 -11.72 -3.47 0.32
C THR A 191 -11.49 -2.85 -1.06
N ILE A 192 -10.32 -2.24 -1.31
CA ILE A 192 -9.95 -1.69 -2.62
C ILE A 192 -9.79 -2.80 -3.65
N LEU A 193 -9.05 -3.87 -3.35
CA LEU A 193 -8.87 -4.98 -4.29
C LEU A 193 -10.17 -5.71 -4.56
N MET A 194 -11.05 -5.86 -3.56
CA MET A 194 -12.39 -6.42 -3.74
C MET A 194 -13.28 -5.52 -4.59
N ALA A 195 -13.20 -4.19 -4.43
CA ALA A 195 -13.92 -3.25 -5.28
C ALA A 195 -13.47 -3.35 -6.74
N ILE A 196 -12.15 -3.42 -6.98
CA ILE A 196 -11.60 -3.62 -8.33
C ILE A 196 -12.09 -4.95 -8.90
N TYR A 197 -11.89 -6.06 -8.19
CA TYR A 197 -12.27 -7.41 -8.63
C TYR A 197 -13.76 -7.53 -8.99
N ARG A 198 -14.63 -6.83 -8.27
CA ARG A 198 -16.09 -6.83 -8.52
C ARG A 198 -16.52 -5.93 -9.67
N SER A 199 -15.68 -4.99 -10.06
CA SER A 199 -15.98 -4.00 -11.12
C SER A 199 -15.35 -4.34 -12.47
N LEU A 200 -14.48 -5.37 -12.52
CA LEU A 200 -13.92 -5.95 -13.74
C LEU A 200 -14.88 -6.98 -14.35
#